data_974945c6e32681999eeddf170ffca7cb
#
_entry.id   974945c6e32681999eeddf170ffca7cb
#
_cell.length_a   1.000
_cell.length_b   1.000
_cell.length_c   1.000
_cell.angle_alpha   90.00
_cell.angle_beta   90.00
_cell.angle_gamma   90.00
#
_symmetry.space_group_name_H-M   'P 1'
#
loop_
_entity.id
_entity.type
_entity.pdbx_description
1 polymer ?
#
loop_
_entity_poly.entity_id
_entity_poly.type
_entity_poly.pdbx_seq_one_letter_code
_entity_poly.pdbx_strand_id
1 'polypeptide(L)'
;MDHNDVPPKLFRRQLEWAAARGYRFVPASEIARTGGDPMDLAITFDDGLRSVMTVAAPILKDFAVPWSLFVVTDWSEGGSPWATDEVLGWRDLERLVADGAEIGSHSATHPDFGQLDGPAAREELDRSRAMIEARLGFATTSFAIPLGQSANWTAVAMREAKAAGYDLVYAQAEETRSAGTIARTFITRFDSIRVFSAALSGVFDRWEEWG
;
A
#
# COMPACT_ATOMS: atom_id res chain seq x y z
N MET A 1 0.15 -5.66 18.76
CA MET A 1 1.30 -5.31 17.90
C MET A 1 1.51 -6.46 16.96
N ASP A 2 1.11 -6.29 15.73
CA ASP A 2 1.26 -7.29 14.69
C ASP A 2 2.72 -7.40 14.23
N HIS A 3 3.08 -8.50 13.54
CA HIS A 3 4.43 -8.70 12.98
C HIS A 3 4.86 -7.58 12.03
N ASN A 4 3.89 -6.94 11.38
CA ASN A 4 4.09 -5.88 10.38
C ASN A 4 4.26 -4.48 10.99
N ASP A 5 4.08 -4.31 12.30
CA ASP A 5 4.24 -3.01 12.96
C ASP A 5 5.72 -2.63 13.10
N VAL A 6 6.18 -1.66 12.34
CA VAL A 6 7.52 -1.09 12.50
C VAL A 6 7.53 -0.13 13.69
N PRO A 7 8.39 -0.35 14.72
CA PRO A 7 8.45 0.57 15.87
C PRO A 7 8.77 2.00 15.44
N PRO A 8 8.13 3.04 16.02
CA PRO A 8 8.30 4.44 15.61
C PRO A 8 9.75 4.92 15.54
N LYS A 9 10.57 4.49 16.51
CA LYS A 9 12.01 4.82 16.54
C LYS A 9 12.78 4.17 15.38
N LEU A 10 12.40 2.95 14.99
CA LEU A 10 13.03 2.25 13.86
C LEU A 10 12.61 2.91 12.56
N PHE A 11 11.31 3.20 12.40
CA PHE A 11 10.80 3.89 11.21
C PHE A 11 11.47 5.24 10.99
N ARG A 12 11.59 6.07 12.03
CA ARG A 12 12.33 7.34 11.96
C ARG A 12 13.79 7.13 11.52
N ARG A 13 14.49 6.16 12.10
CA ARG A 13 15.87 5.82 11.71
C ARG A 13 15.99 5.37 10.26
N GLN A 14 15.01 4.64 9.73
CA GLN A 14 14.98 4.22 8.33
C GLN A 14 14.86 5.44 7.40
N LEU A 15 13.97 6.39 7.71
CA LEU A 15 13.84 7.63 6.93
C LEU A 15 15.12 8.49 7.02
N GLU A 16 15.69 8.67 8.21
CA GLU A 16 16.96 9.39 8.41
C GLU A 16 18.09 8.75 7.60
N TRP A 17 18.15 7.42 7.62
CA TRP A 17 19.18 6.66 6.90
C TRP A 17 19.04 6.84 5.38
N ALA A 18 17.81 6.80 4.84
CA ALA A 18 17.55 6.98 3.42
C ALA A 18 17.85 8.43 2.99
N ALA A 19 17.36 9.42 3.74
CA ALA A 19 17.62 10.83 3.47
C ALA A 19 19.13 11.15 3.48
N ALA A 20 19.87 10.64 4.46
CA ALA A 20 21.33 10.84 4.56
C ALA A 20 22.12 10.21 3.40
N ARG A 21 21.52 9.32 2.63
CA ARG A 21 22.11 8.68 1.44
C ARG A 21 21.64 9.27 0.13
N GLY A 22 20.83 10.32 0.19
CA GLY A 22 20.37 11.03 -0.99
C GLY A 22 19.16 10.41 -1.68
N TYR A 23 18.45 9.48 -1.01
CA TYR A 23 17.17 9.02 -1.53
C TYR A 23 16.19 10.18 -1.61
N ARG A 24 15.48 10.26 -2.73
CA ARG A 24 14.42 11.24 -2.97
C ARG A 24 13.09 10.60 -2.67
N PHE A 25 12.37 11.13 -1.69
CA PHE A 25 11.04 10.65 -1.38
C PHE A 25 10.03 11.22 -2.39
N VAL A 26 9.31 10.33 -3.04
CA VAL A 26 8.33 10.67 -4.08
C VAL A 26 7.03 9.90 -3.86
N PRO A 27 5.88 10.39 -4.40
CA PRO A 27 4.64 9.63 -4.38
C PRO A 27 4.78 8.26 -5.06
N ALA A 28 4.13 7.22 -4.53
CA ALA A 28 4.16 5.90 -5.14
C ALA A 28 3.61 5.91 -6.58
N SER A 29 2.60 6.73 -6.83
CA SER A 29 2.02 6.93 -8.17
C SER A 29 3.01 7.57 -9.16
N GLU A 30 3.98 8.38 -8.72
CA GLU A 30 5.02 8.97 -9.56
C GLU A 30 5.96 7.87 -10.07
N ILE A 31 6.53 7.05 -9.17
CA ILE A 31 7.38 5.91 -9.56
C ILE A 31 6.61 4.97 -10.50
N ALA A 32 5.37 4.67 -10.18
CA ALA A 32 4.54 3.76 -10.96
C ALA A 32 4.30 4.22 -12.39
N ARG A 33 4.16 5.53 -12.62
CA ARG A 33 3.92 6.10 -13.96
C ARG A 33 5.19 6.36 -14.75
N THR A 34 6.27 6.74 -14.09
CA THR A 34 7.50 7.17 -14.77
C THR A 34 8.58 6.09 -14.82
N GLY A 35 8.45 5.04 -14.00
CA GLY A 35 9.50 4.05 -13.73
C GLY A 35 10.47 4.48 -12.64
N GLY A 36 10.42 5.75 -12.20
CA GLY A 36 11.28 6.31 -11.18
C GLY A 36 12.77 6.36 -11.52
N ASP A 37 13.53 7.02 -10.68
CA ASP A 37 15.00 6.97 -10.69
C ASP A 37 15.50 5.95 -9.64
N PRO A 38 16.71 5.39 -9.77
CA PRO A 38 17.26 4.43 -8.80
C PRO A 38 17.34 4.93 -7.35
N MET A 39 17.28 6.24 -7.15
CA MET A 39 17.29 6.89 -5.83
C MET A 39 15.91 7.37 -5.39
N ASP A 40 14.86 7.06 -6.15
CA ASP A 40 13.49 7.37 -5.73
C ASP A 40 12.98 6.32 -4.74
N LEU A 41 12.32 6.79 -3.69
CA LEU A 41 11.76 5.97 -2.64
C LEU A 41 10.33 6.41 -2.33
N ALA A 42 9.39 5.51 -2.49
CA ALA A 42 8.01 5.72 -2.08
C ALA A 42 7.69 4.97 -0.78
N ILE A 43 6.93 5.60 0.09
CA ILE A 43 6.43 5.00 1.33
C ILE A 43 4.95 4.70 1.16
N THR A 44 4.58 3.44 1.40
CA THR A 44 3.18 3.01 1.32
C THR A 44 2.75 2.26 2.57
N PHE A 45 1.47 2.33 2.87
CA PHE A 45 0.82 1.57 3.94
C PHE A 45 -0.43 0.90 3.38
N ASP A 46 -0.79 -0.23 3.93
CA ASP A 46 -2.00 -0.97 3.58
C ASP A 46 -3.00 -0.98 4.75
N ASP A 47 -4.20 -1.53 4.51
CA ASP A 47 -5.27 -1.80 5.48
C ASP A 47 -6.02 -0.59 6.05
N GLY A 48 -5.39 0.55 6.18
CA GLY A 48 -6.00 1.72 6.80
C GLY A 48 -5.99 1.68 8.33
N LEU A 49 -4.94 1.12 8.93
CA LEU A 49 -4.82 1.07 10.40
C LEU A 49 -4.61 2.45 11.02
N ARG A 50 -5.18 2.67 12.20
CA ARG A 50 -5.12 3.94 12.93
C ARG A 50 -3.69 4.36 13.28
N SER A 51 -2.78 3.40 13.45
CA SER A 51 -1.36 3.66 13.70
C SER A 51 -0.71 4.49 12.57
N VAL A 52 -1.20 4.38 11.35
CA VAL A 52 -0.73 5.21 10.23
C VAL A 52 -0.97 6.70 10.51
N MET A 53 -2.17 7.07 10.96
CA MET A 53 -2.51 8.45 11.29
C MET A 53 -1.84 8.94 12.56
N THR A 54 -1.80 8.11 13.61
CA THR A 54 -1.38 8.55 14.94
C THR A 54 0.13 8.48 15.15
N VAL A 55 0.84 7.66 14.38
CA VAL A 55 2.28 7.42 14.54
C VAL A 55 3.05 7.74 13.25
N ALA A 56 2.69 7.11 12.12
CA ALA A 56 3.47 7.23 10.89
C ALA A 56 3.36 8.63 10.27
N ALA A 57 2.14 9.17 10.10
CA ALA A 57 1.91 10.45 9.45
C ALA A 57 2.64 11.63 10.14
N PRO A 58 2.67 11.77 11.50
CA PRO A 58 3.49 12.78 12.15
C PRO A 58 4.99 12.63 11.83
N ILE A 59 5.51 11.41 11.80
CA ILE A 59 6.93 11.18 11.47
C ILE A 59 7.20 11.58 10.01
N LEU A 60 6.36 11.16 9.07
CA LEU A 60 6.50 11.50 7.64
C LEU A 60 6.44 13.00 7.42
N LYS A 61 5.58 13.70 8.15
CA LYS A 61 5.45 15.16 8.12
C LYS A 61 6.74 15.88 8.57
N ASP A 62 7.41 15.36 9.61
CA ASP A 62 8.70 15.90 10.08
C ASP A 62 9.78 15.87 8.99
N PHE A 63 9.72 14.90 8.07
CA PHE A 63 10.67 14.74 6.97
C PHE A 63 10.14 15.27 5.63
N ALA A 64 8.91 15.84 5.59
CA ALA A 64 8.22 16.23 4.37
C ALA A 64 8.14 15.09 3.32
N VAL A 65 7.94 13.86 3.77
CA VAL A 65 7.87 12.65 2.93
C VAL A 65 6.45 12.49 2.40
N PRO A 66 6.22 12.45 1.07
CA PRO A 66 4.96 12.03 0.49
C PRO A 66 4.76 10.53 0.71
N TRP A 67 3.51 10.09 0.84
CA TRP A 67 3.19 8.70 1.11
C TRP A 67 1.79 8.33 0.62
N SER A 68 1.56 7.03 0.46
CA SER A 68 0.29 6.50 -0.02
C SER A 68 -0.29 5.51 0.99
N LEU A 69 -1.62 5.47 1.09
CA LEU A 69 -2.37 4.53 1.92
C LEU A 69 -3.39 3.79 1.07
N PHE A 70 -3.33 2.48 1.07
CA PHE A 70 -4.30 1.62 0.42
C PHE A 70 -5.31 1.12 1.45
N VAL A 71 -6.59 1.48 1.26
CA VAL A 71 -7.63 1.26 2.27
C VAL A 71 -8.59 0.14 1.87
N VAL A 72 -8.97 -0.68 2.84
CA VAL A 72 -10.08 -1.63 2.73
C VAL A 72 -11.36 -0.89 3.05
N THR A 73 -12.21 -0.68 2.05
CA THR A 73 -13.30 0.30 2.18
C THR A 73 -14.38 -0.13 3.17
N ASP A 74 -14.71 -1.40 3.26
CA ASP A 74 -15.69 -1.91 4.23
C ASP A 74 -15.17 -1.77 5.67
N TRP A 75 -13.86 -1.84 5.89
CA TRP A 75 -13.29 -1.63 7.21
C TRP A 75 -13.47 -0.18 7.67
N SER A 76 -13.31 0.77 6.75
CA SER A 76 -13.57 2.19 7.02
C SER A 76 -15.06 2.53 7.26
N GLU A 77 -15.98 1.64 6.85
CA GLU A 77 -17.42 1.70 7.19
C GLU A 77 -17.75 1.00 8.53
N GLY A 78 -16.78 0.39 9.20
CA GLY A 78 -16.96 -0.33 10.46
C GLY A 78 -17.10 -1.85 10.32
N GLY A 79 -16.89 -2.41 9.13
CA GLY A 79 -16.89 -3.86 8.85
C GLY A 79 -15.53 -4.54 9.09
N SER A 80 -14.63 -3.94 9.84
CA SER A 80 -13.29 -4.48 10.11
C SER A 80 -13.34 -5.72 11.00
N PRO A 81 -12.48 -6.73 10.75
CA PRO A 81 -12.22 -7.81 11.69
C PRO A 81 -11.44 -7.35 12.94
N TRP A 82 -10.80 -6.18 12.85
CA TRP A 82 -10.12 -5.52 13.97
C TRP A 82 -11.11 -4.72 14.82
N ALA A 83 -10.70 -4.35 16.02
CA ALA A 83 -11.50 -3.44 16.82
C ALA A 83 -11.74 -2.11 16.06
N THR A 84 -12.93 -1.53 16.18
CA THR A 84 -13.33 -0.33 15.42
C THR A 84 -12.44 0.89 15.68
N ASP A 85 -11.75 0.93 16.80
CA ASP A 85 -10.79 1.98 17.14
C ASP A 85 -9.37 1.72 16.58
N GLU A 86 -9.13 0.56 15.97
CA GLU A 86 -7.86 0.22 15.32
C GLU A 86 -7.82 0.58 13.82
N VAL A 87 -8.96 0.88 13.20
CA VAL A 87 -9.07 1.21 11.78
C VAL A 87 -9.51 2.68 11.60
N LEU A 88 -9.05 3.29 10.52
CA LEU A 88 -9.39 4.65 10.12
C LEU A 88 -10.80 4.66 9.50
N GLY A 89 -11.67 5.51 10.06
CA GLY A 89 -12.94 5.83 9.41
C GLY A 89 -12.78 6.92 8.34
N TRP A 90 -13.81 7.12 7.53
CA TRP A 90 -13.79 8.08 6.41
C TRP A 90 -13.39 9.50 6.81
N ARG A 91 -13.83 9.99 7.98
CA ARG A 91 -13.42 11.31 8.49
C ARG A 91 -11.92 11.43 8.77
N ASP A 92 -11.29 10.33 9.18
CA ASP A 92 -9.85 10.30 9.38
C ASP A 92 -9.12 10.29 8.04
N LEU A 93 -9.64 9.54 7.05
CA LEU A 93 -9.12 9.51 5.69
C LEU A 93 -9.25 10.87 4.99
N GLU A 94 -10.38 11.58 5.14
CA GLU A 94 -10.55 12.95 4.65
C GLU A 94 -9.46 13.90 5.20
N ARG A 95 -9.12 13.78 6.48
CA ARG A 95 -8.03 14.57 7.10
C ARG A 95 -6.68 14.23 6.51
N LEU A 96 -6.38 12.93 6.32
CA LEU A 96 -5.12 12.49 5.73
C LEU A 96 -4.98 12.97 4.28
N VAL A 97 -6.06 12.96 3.50
CA VAL A 97 -6.09 13.55 2.14
C VAL A 97 -5.79 15.06 2.20
N ALA A 98 -6.43 15.78 3.12
CA ALA A 98 -6.20 17.23 3.30
C ALA A 98 -4.74 17.52 3.73
N ASP A 99 -4.09 16.60 4.44
CA ASP A 99 -2.68 16.66 4.82
C ASP A 99 -1.72 16.16 3.71
N GLY A 100 -2.24 15.73 2.54
CA GLY A 100 -1.44 15.40 1.37
C GLY A 100 -1.14 13.92 1.17
N ALA A 101 -1.81 13.00 1.89
CA ALA A 101 -1.69 11.58 1.65
C ALA A 101 -2.37 11.18 0.33
N GLU A 102 -1.75 10.30 -0.46
CA GLU A 102 -2.42 9.62 -1.57
C GLU A 102 -3.25 8.46 -1.03
N ILE A 103 -4.54 8.38 -1.41
CA ILE A 103 -5.38 7.23 -1.06
C ILE A 103 -5.60 6.34 -2.28
N GLY A 104 -5.26 5.07 -2.13
CA GLY A 104 -5.56 3.99 -3.07
C GLY A 104 -6.53 2.98 -2.47
N SER A 105 -6.97 2.04 -3.29
CA SER A 105 -7.83 0.94 -2.87
C SER A 105 -7.02 -0.29 -2.47
N HIS A 106 -7.46 -0.97 -1.41
CA HIS A 106 -7.03 -2.31 -0.99
C HIS A 106 -8.22 -3.29 -1.01
N SER A 107 -9.08 -3.18 -2.03
CA SER A 107 -10.36 -3.87 -2.20
C SER A 107 -11.47 -3.38 -1.26
N ALA A 108 -12.66 -3.99 -1.41
CA ALA A 108 -13.77 -3.71 -0.52
C ALA A 108 -13.66 -4.48 0.80
N THR A 109 -13.37 -5.80 0.76
CA THR A 109 -13.39 -6.69 1.95
C THR A 109 -12.07 -7.36 2.28
N HIS A 110 -11.01 -7.12 1.51
CA HIS A 110 -9.70 -7.76 1.65
C HIS A 110 -9.69 -9.28 1.33
N PRO A 111 -10.30 -9.74 0.22
CA PRO A 111 -10.27 -11.15 -0.14
C PRO A 111 -8.95 -11.55 -0.80
N ASP A 112 -8.69 -12.86 -0.83
CA ASP A 112 -7.66 -13.44 -1.71
C ASP A 112 -8.17 -13.46 -3.16
N PHE A 113 -7.67 -12.57 -4.01
CA PHE A 113 -8.03 -12.51 -5.44
C PHE A 113 -7.58 -13.74 -6.23
N GLY A 114 -6.67 -14.54 -5.69
CA GLY A 114 -6.30 -15.84 -6.24
C GLY A 114 -7.45 -16.85 -6.22
N GLN A 115 -8.43 -16.66 -5.33
CA GLN A 115 -9.58 -17.54 -5.14
C GLN A 115 -10.87 -16.98 -5.77
N LEU A 116 -10.86 -15.77 -6.33
CA LEU A 116 -12.05 -15.14 -6.90
C LEU A 116 -12.22 -15.49 -8.38
N ASP A 117 -13.46 -15.69 -8.78
CA ASP A 117 -13.81 -15.63 -10.20
C ASP A 117 -13.92 -14.18 -10.72
N GLY A 118 -14.12 -14.03 -12.04
CA GLY A 118 -14.18 -12.69 -12.65
C GLY A 118 -15.26 -11.78 -12.08
N PRO A 119 -16.52 -12.22 -11.98
CA PRO A 119 -17.59 -11.43 -11.39
C PRO A 119 -17.32 -10.99 -9.95
N ALA A 120 -16.85 -11.89 -9.08
CA ALA A 120 -16.50 -11.57 -7.70
C ALA A 120 -15.33 -10.59 -7.59
N ALA A 121 -14.26 -10.81 -8.38
CA ALA A 121 -13.14 -9.88 -8.46
C ALA A 121 -13.61 -8.48 -8.93
N ARG A 122 -14.47 -8.43 -9.94
CA ARG A 122 -15.02 -7.18 -10.48
C ARG A 122 -15.86 -6.43 -9.43
N GLU A 123 -16.70 -7.11 -8.68
CA GLU A 123 -17.51 -6.51 -7.61
C GLU A 123 -16.64 -5.87 -6.53
N GLU A 124 -15.61 -6.56 -6.05
CA GLU A 124 -14.64 -6.04 -5.08
C GLU A 124 -13.97 -4.75 -5.56
N LEU A 125 -13.54 -4.75 -6.81
CA LEU A 125 -12.82 -3.63 -7.43
C LEU A 125 -13.74 -2.43 -7.68
N ASP A 126 -14.91 -2.63 -8.30
CA ASP A 126 -15.84 -1.55 -8.60
C ASP A 126 -16.40 -0.94 -7.32
N ARG A 127 -16.77 -1.77 -6.34
CA ARG A 127 -17.34 -1.32 -5.07
C ARG A 127 -16.33 -0.48 -4.27
N SER A 128 -15.09 -0.94 -4.15
CA SER A 128 -14.07 -0.18 -3.43
C SER A 128 -13.76 1.15 -4.10
N ARG A 129 -13.66 1.18 -5.43
CA ARG A 129 -13.43 2.42 -6.17
C ARG A 129 -14.58 3.42 -6.03
N ALA A 130 -15.81 2.94 -6.22
CA ALA A 130 -17.00 3.77 -6.07
C ALA A 130 -17.17 4.33 -4.65
N MET A 131 -16.80 3.55 -3.62
CA MET A 131 -16.86 3.99 -2.24
C MET A 131 -15.82 5.10 -1.96
N ILE A 132 -14.59 4.96 -2.43
CA ILE A 132 -13.56 5.99 -2.32
C ILE A 132 -14.02 7.28 -3.01
N GLU A 133 -14.56 7.17 -4.23
CA GLU A 133 -15.07 8.32 -4.98
C GLU A 133 -16.21 9.01 -4.25
N ALA A 134 -17.18 8.25 -3.74
CA ALA A 134 -18.34 8.78 -3.02
C ALA A 134 -17.95 9.47 -1.70
N ARG A 135 -16.93 8.98 -1.00
CA ARG A 135 -16.55 9.46 0.33
C ARG A 135 -15.48 10.55 0.30
N LEU A 136 -14.52 10.45 -0.62
CA LEU A 136 -13.38 11.37 -0.69
C LEU A 136 -13.45 12.34 -1.87
N GLY A 137 -14.39 12.17 -2.79
CA GLY A 137 -14.64 13.10 -3.89
C GLY A 137 -13.70 12.95 -5.09
N PHE A 138 -12.93 11.87 -5.16
CA PHE A 138 -12.07 11.55 -6.31
C PHE A 138 -12.03 10.04 -6.58
N ALA A 139 -11.93 9.66 -7.85
CA ALA A 139 -11.75 8.27 -8.24
C ALA A 139 -10.26 7.92 -8.21
N THR A 140 -9.87 6.96 -7.34
CA THR A 140 -8.49 6.44 -7.36
C THR A 140 -8.25 5.54 -8.56
N THR A 141 -7.03 5.58 -9.10
CA THR A 141 -6.52 4.66 -10.12
C THR A 141 -5.49 3.68 -9.57
N SER A 142 -5.20 3.76 -8.26
CA SER A 142 -4.21 2.97 -7.57
C SER A 142 -4.87 1.85 -6.76
N PHE A 143 -4.40 0.62 -6.94
CA PHE A 143 -4.88 -0.57 -6.25
C PHE A 143 -3.69 -1.37 -5.70
N ALA A 144 -3.70 -1.72 -4.42
CA ALA A 144 -2.79 -2.69 -3.85
C ALA A 144 -3.52 -4.03 -3.69
N ILE A 145 -2.86 -5.11 -4.11
CA ILE A 145 -3.41 -6.46 -4.04
C ILE A 145 -3.43 -6.89 -2.56
N PRO A 146 -4.60 -7.29 -2.01
CA PRO A 146 -4.67 -7.93 -0.69
C PRO A 146 -3.72 -9.12 -0.59
N LEU A 147 -3.02 -9.27 0.54
CA LEU A 147 -1.97 -10.26 0.78
C LEU A 147 -0.70 -10.05 -0.07
N GLY A 148 -0.81 -9.51 -1.25
CA GLY A 148 0.27 -8.99 -2.10
C GLY A 148 1.06 -10.03 -2.90
N GLN A 149 1.02 -11.31 -2.56
CA GLN A 149 1.83 -12.36 -3.19
C GLN A 149 1.32 -12.72 -4.60
N SER A 150 2.18 -13.34 -5.40
CA SER A 150 1.85 -13.77 -6.77
C SER A 150 0.65 -14.73 -6.82
N ALA A 151 0.52 -15.60 -5.82
CA ALA A 151 -0.59 -16.55 -5.69
C ALA A 151 -1.95 -15.85 -5.47
N ASN A 152 -1.94 -14.66 -4.91
CA ASN A 152 -3.15 -13.88 -4.59
C ASN A 152 -3.67 -13.05 -5.76
N TRP A 153 -3.09 -13.17 -6.95
CA TRP A 153 -3.47 -12.39 -8.10
C TRP A 153 -3.52 -13.20 -9.39
N THR A 154 -4.62 -13.14 -10.12
CA THR A 154 -4.81 -13.87 -11.37
C THR A 154 -4.83 -12.94 -12.58
N ALA A 155 -4.62 -13.50 -13.78
CA ALA A 155 -4.81 -12.76 -15.03
C ALA A 155 -6.26 -12.26 -15.21
N VAL A 156 -7.22 -12.97 -14.62
CA VAL A 156 -8.63 -12.54 -14.56
C VAL A 156 -8.76 -11.30 -13.70
N ALA A 157 -8.24 -11.33 -12.48
CA ALA A 157 -8.27 -10.18 -11.56
C ALA A 157 -7.59 -8.94 -12.18
N MET A 158 -6.45 -9.10 -12.87
CA MET A 158 -5.78 -8.01 -13.58
C MET A 158 -6.66 -7.39 -14.67
N ARG A 159 -7.35 -8.22 -15.46
CA ARG A 159 -8.27 -7.73 -16.50
C ARG A 159 -9.43 -6.95 -15.87
N GLU A 160 -10.02 -7.49 -14.82
CA GLU A 160 -11.12 -6.83 -14.11
C GLU A 160 -10.68 -5.53 -13.43
N ALA A 161 -9.46 -5.47 -12.87
CA ALA A 161 -8.91 -4.24 -12.30
C ALA A 161 -8.76 -3.13 -13.35
N LYS A 162 -8.22 -3.46 -14.52
CA LYS A 162 -8.14 -2.51 -15.64
C LYS A 162 -9.52 -2.05 -16.11
N ALA A 163 -10.48 -2.97 -16.21
CA ALA A 163 -11.85 -2.66 -16.60
C ALA A 163 -12.58 -1.81 -15.54
N ALA A 164 -12.22 -1.94 -14.26
CA ALA A 164 -12.70 -1.09 -13.17
C ALA A 164 -12.04 0.30 -13.14
N GLY A 165 -10.97 0.53 -13.93
CA GLY A 165 -10.25 1.80 -14.02
C GLY A 165 -9.06 1.92 -13.07
N TYR A 166 -8.50 0.81 -12.63
CA TYR A 166 -7.23 0.78 -11.91
C TYR A 166 -6.06 0.63 -12.88
N ASP A 167 -5.28 1.70 -13.04
CA ASP A 167 -4.12 1.74 -13.93
C ASP A 167 -2.85 1.26 -13.23
N LEU A 168 -2.76 1.49 -11.91
CA LEU A 168 -1.59 1.21 -11.08
C LEU A 168 -1.94 0.09 -10.08
N VAL A 169 -1.45 -1.11 -10.35
CA VAL A 169 -1.68 -2.29 -9.50
C VAL A 169 -0.37 -2.67 -8.80
N TYR A 170 -0.37 -2.58 -7.47
CA TYR A 170 0.81 -2.85 -6.64
C TYR A 170 0.76 -4.26 -6.06
N ALA A 171 1.88 -4.96 -6.12
CA ALA A 171 2.08 -6.31 -5.62
C ALA A 171 3.37 -6.41 -4.81
N GLN A 172 3.54 -7.46 -4.05
CA GLN A 172 4.81 -7.78 -3.39
C GLN A 172 5.90 -8.02 -4.44
N ALA A 173 7.14 -7.65 -4.10
CA ALA A 173 8.31 -7.90 -4.92
C ALA A 173 8.68 -9.39 -4.83
N GLU A 174 8.37 -10.15 -5.89
CA GLU A 174 8.62 -11.58 -6.03
C GLU A 174 9.07 -11.90 -7.45
N GLU A 175 9.81 -13.00 -7.62
CA GLU A 175 10.25 -13.44 -8.95
C GLU A 175 9.07 -13.83 -9.85
N THR A 176 8.04 -14.45 -9.27
CA THR A 176 6.82 -14.90 -9.95
C THR A 176 5.74 -13.83 -10.07
N ARG A 177 6.05 -12.59 -9.67
CA ARG A 177 5.10 -11.48 -9.69
C ARG A 177 4.45 -11.29 -11.06
N SER A 178 3.13 -11.14 -11.07
CA SER A 178 2.35 -10.97 -12.28
C SER A 178 2.81 -9.78 -13.12
N ALA A 179 2.96 -9.98 -14.44
CA ALA A 179 3.34 -8.93 -15.36
C ALA A 179 2.34 -7.75 -15.32
N GLY A 180 2.87 -6.53 -15.40
CA GLY A 180 2.07 -5.29 -15.35
C GLY A 180 1.68 -4.83 -13.94
N THR A 181 2.17 -5.50 -12.88
CA THR A 181 2.09 -5.00 -11.51
C THR A 181 3.37 -4.27 -11.09
N ILE A 182 3.25 -3.41 -10.10
CA ILE A 182 4.33 -2.58 -9.54
C ILE A 182 4.83 -3.24 -8.28
N ALA A 183 6.13 -3.56 -8.23
CA ALA A 183 6.73 -4.23 -7.09
C ALA A 183 6.82 -3.33 -5.86
N ARG A 184 6.48 -3.88 -4.69
CA ARG A 184 6.70 -3.27 -3.38
C ARG A 184 7.39 -4.27 -2.46
N THR A 185 8.40 -3.84 -1.71
CA THR A 185 9.01 -4.64 -0.65
C THR A 185 8.44 -4.19 0.68
N PHE A 186 7.87 -5.10 1.46
CA PHE A 186 7.38 -4.77 2.79
C PHE A 186 8.52 -4.78 3.81
N ILE A 187 8.38 -3.95 4.84
CA ILE A 187 9.34 -3.80 5.92
C ILE A 187 8.66 -4.14 7.24
N THR A 188 9.32 -4.95 8.05
CA THR A 188 8.80 -5.45 9.31
C THR A 188 9.52 -4.86 10.53
N ARG A 189 8.98 -5.12 11.72
CA ARG A 189 9.61 -4.75 13.00
C ARG A 189 10.97 -5.43 13.25
N PHE A 190 11.26 -6.52 12.53
CA PHE A 190 12.49 -7.28 12.67
C PHE A 190 13.61 -6.79 11.75
N ASP A 191 13.29 -5.91 10.80
CA ASP A 191 14.23 -5.47 9.79
C ASP A 191 15.18 -4.40 10.35
N SER A 192 16.38 -4.84 10.66
CA SER A 192 17.47 -3.93 11.02
C SER A 192 17.75 -2.94 9.88
N ILE A 193 18.48 -1.87 10.16
CA ILE A 193 18.95 -0.92 9.11
C ILE A 193 19.76 -1.63 8.01
N ARG A 194 20.42 -2.73 8.31
CA ARG A 194 21.14 -3.52 7.29
C ARG A 194 20.18 -4.23 6.35
N VAL A 195 19.12 -4.85 6.90
CA VAL A 195 18.07 -5.50 6.11
C VAL A 195 17.32 -4.46 5.28
N PHE A 196 16.93 -3.35 5.89
CA PHE A 196 16.32 -2.22 5.19
C PHE A 196 17.20 -1.71 4.03
N SER A 197 18.50 -1.54 4.25
CA SER A 197 19.45 -1.16 3.21
C SER A 197 19.50 -2.18 2.07
N ALA A 198 19.49 -3.47 2.39
CA ALA A 198 19.49 -4.54 1.39
C ALA A 198 18.17 -4.55 0.59
N ALA A 199 17.04 -4.32 1.25
CA ALA A 199 15.75 -4.17 0.59
C ALA A 199 15.75 -3.03 -0.44
N LEU A 200 16.25 -1.86 -0.06
CA LEU A 200 16.36 -0.71 -0.99
C LEU A 200 17.37 -0.95 -2.13
N SER A 201 18.26 -1.90 -2.00
CA SER A 201 19.22 -2.30 -3.06
C SER A 201 18.66 -3.39 -3.98
N GLY A 202 17.38 -3.78 -3.83
CA GLY A 202 16.75 -4.83 -4.63
C GLY A 202 17.19 -6.26 -4.30
N VAL A 203 17.87 -6.48 -3.16
CA VAL A 203 18.33 -7.84 -2.77
C VAL A 203 17.17 -8.80 -2.60
N PHE A 204 16.01 -8.28 -2.20
CA PHE A 204 14.80 -9.08 -1.94
C PHE A 204 13.76 -9.01 -3.07
N ASP A 205 14.05 -8.38 -4.21
CA ASP A 205 13.09 -8.21 -5.30
C ASP A 205 12.63 -9.53 -5.95
N ARG A 206 13.38 -10.59 -5.70
CA ARG A 206 13.09 -11.95 -6.19
C ARG A 206 12.87 -12.95 -5.05
N TRP A 207 12.70 -12.45 -3.85
CA TRP A 207 12.50 -13.30 -2.68
C TRP A 207 11.04 -13.78 -2.66
N GLU A 208 10.84 -15.10 -2.68
CA GLU A 208 9.54 -15.69 -2.41
C GLU A 208 9.42 -15.97 -0.91
N GLU A 209 8.34 -15.51 -0.30
CA GLU A 209 8.04 -15.91 1.06
C GLU A 209 7.77 -17.41 1.11
N TRP A 210 8.46 -18.07 2.00
CA TRP A 210 8.17 -19.45 2.34
C TRP A 210 6.88 -19.46 3.16
N GLY A 211 5.79 -19.96 2.54
CA GLY A 211 4.52 -20.19 3.21
C GLY A 211 4.59 -21.33 4.23
#